data_ace2cd12e6d5caf74b5f40caa83eeb58
#
_entry.id   ace2cd12e6d5caf74b5f40caa83eeb58
#
_cell.length_a   1.000
_cell.length_b   1.000
_cell.length_c   1.000
_cell.angle_alpha   90.00
_cell.angle_beta   90.00
_cell.angle_gamma   90.00
#
_symmetry.space_group_name_H-M   'P 1'
#
loop_
_entity.id
_entity.type
_entity.pdbx_description
1 polymer ?
#
loop_
_entity_poly.entity_id
_entity_poly.type
_entity_poly.pdbx_seq_one_letter_code
_entity_poly.pdbx_strand_id
1 'polypeptide(L)'
;RVAPGATCDVPVMGIDFFPTFIDAAGIAAPKGKILDGLSLLPLLTQSGSIEERSLFWHFPVYLQAYAGKADDSHDPLFRTRPGSALRQGKWKFHEYFEDGRLELYDLEADPGERKNVASLYPEKTTELHQLMQAWRLELQAPIPAQLNPVFKK
;
A
#
# COMPACT_ATOMS: atom_id res chain seq x y z
N ARG A 1 -11.60 -25.21 -10.44
CA ARG A 1 -12.30 -24.42 -9.38
C ARG A 1 -12.32 -22.92 -9.70
N VAL A 2 -11.30 -22.39 -10.36
CA VAL A 2 -11.26 -21.00 -10.85
C VAL A 2 -11.85 -20.95 -12.24
N ALA A 3 -12.85 -20.09 -12.46
CA ALA A 3 -13.50 -19.97 -13.78
C ALA A 3 -12.51 -19.35 -14.80
N PRO A 4 -12.34 -19.94 -16.00
CA PRO A 4 -11.50 -19.33 -17.02
C PRO A 4 -12.00 -17.94 -17.42
N GLY A 5 -11.08 -16.97 -17.52
CA GLY A 5 -11.41 -15.60 -17.91
C GLY A 5 -12.13 -14.77 -16.85
N ALA A 6 -12.31 -15.27 -15.62
CA ALA A 6 -12.87 -14.49 -14.52
C ALA A 6 -11.95 -13.33 -14.13
N THR A 7 -12.55 -12.17 -13.82
CA THR A 7 -11.87 -10.98 -13.32
C THR A 7 -12.35 -10.65 -11.90
N CYS A 8 -11.51 -9.97 -11.13
CA CYS A 8 -11.84 -9.50 -9.78
C CYS A 8 -11.11 -8.18 -9.52
N ASP A 9 -11.83 -7.15 -9.12
CA ASP A 9 -11.30 -5.80 -8.89
C ASP A 9 -10.98 -5.53 -7.40
N VAL A 10 -11.14 -6.54 -6.54
CA VAL A 10 -10.80 -6.41 -5.11
C VAL A 10 -9.30 -6.24 -4.94
N PRO A 11 -8.82 -5.19 -4.26
CA PRO A 11 -7.40 -4.98 -4.02
C PRO A 11 -6.79 -6.08 -3.14
N VAL A 12 -5.67 -6.66 -3.60
CA VAL A 12 -4.95 -7.74 -2.92
C VAL A 12 -3.46 -7.41 -2.80
N MET A 13 -2.77 -8.11 -1.89
CA MET A 13 -1.32 -7.95 -1.66
C MET A 13 -0.60 -9.29 -1.67
N GLY A 14 0.73 -9.24 -1.76
CA GLY A 14 1.58 -10.45 -1.69
C GLY A 14 1.45 -11.24 -0.39
N ILE A 15 1.13 -10.57 0.72
CA ILE A 15 0.88 -11.22 2.03
C ILE A 15 -0.34 -12.17 2.02
N ASP A 16 -1.24 -12.01 1.05
CA ASP A 16 -2.44 -12.83 0.91
C ASP A 16 -2.16 -14.22 0.31
N PHE A 17 -1.04 -14.39 -0.36
CA PHE A 17 -0.73 -15.67 -1.02
C PHE A 17 -0.53 -16.80 -0.02
N PHE A 18 0.17 -16.58 1.08
CA PHE A 18 0.40 -17.63 2.06
C PHE A 18 -0.90 -18.15 2.67
N PRO A 19 -1.80 -17.32 3.26
CA PRO A 19 -3.09 -17.80 3.73
C PRO A 19 -3.93 -18.44 2.63
N THR A 20 -3.85 -17.96 1.39
CA THR A 20 -4.56 -18.57 0.25
C THR A 20 -4.05 -19.99 -0.04
N PHE A 21 -2.73 -20.21 -0.03
CA PHE A 21 -2.16 -21.52 -0.32
C PHE A 21 -2.48 -22.56 0.75
N ILE A 22 -2.40 -22.20 2.03
CA ILE A 22 -2.75 -23.12 3.11
C ILE A 22 -4.25 -23.45 3.11
N ASP A 23 -5.10 -22.46 2.83
CA ASP A 23 -6.55 -22.65 2.71
C ASP A 23 -6.90 -23.55 1.52
N ALA A 24 -6.32 -23.29 0.34
CA ALA A 24 -6.50 -24.11 -0.85
C ALA A 24 -6.02 -25.55 -0.68
N ALA A 25 -5.01 -25.77 0.16
CA ALA A 25 -4.50 -27.09 0.52
C ALA A 25 -5.30 -27.79 1.62
N GLY A 26 -6.26 -27.10 2.24
CA GLY A 26 -7.01 -27.62 3.40
C GLY A 26 -6.16 -27.80 4.66
N ILE A 27 -5.08 -27.02 4.78
CA ILE A 27 -4.15 -27.08 5.91
C ILE A 27 -4.52 -25.98 6.92
N ALA A 28 -4.55 -26.32 8.20
CA ALA A 28 -4.79 -25.34 9.26
C ALA A 28 -3.64 -24.33 9.34
N ALA A 29 -3.98 -23.07 9.63
CA ALA A 29 -2.98 -22.03 9.86
C ALA A 29 -2.02 -22.43 11.00
N PRO A 30 -0.72 -22.11 10.91
CA PRO A 30 0.26 -22.42 11.94
C PRO A 30 -0.13 -21.79 13.28
N LYS A 31 -0.15 -22.61 14.34
CA LYS A 31 -0.49 -22.13 15.69
C LYS A 31 0.52 -21.08 16.16
N GLY A 32 0.01 -19.99 16.74
CA GLY A 32 0.83 -18.92 17.32
C GLY A 32 1.55 -18.03 16.28
N LYS A 33 1.17 -18.11 15.01
CA LYS A 33 1.63 -17.19 13.96
C LYS A 33 0.51 -16.23 13.58
N ILE A 34 0.85 -14.96 13.53
CA ILE A 34 -0.02 -13.91 12.98
C ILE A 34 0.10 -13.98 11.46
N LEU A 35 -1.02 -14.00 10.77
CA LEU A 35 -1.09 -13.88 9.32
C LEU A 35 -1.72 -12.52 9.00
N ASP A 36 -0.93 -11.62 8.42
CA ASP A 36 -1.39 -10.27 8.08
C ASP A 36 -2.29 -10.26 6.84
N GLY A 37 -2.22 -11.30 6.02
CA GLY A 37 -3.01 -11.47 4.81
C GLY A 37 -4.30 -12.25 5.03
N LEU A 38 -5.18 -12.18 4.05
CA LEU A 38 -6.44 -12.94 3.97
C LEU A 38 -6.37 -13.99 2.87
N SER A 39 -7.09 -15.11 3.03
CA SER A 39 -7.25 -16.07 1.94
C SER A 39 -8.06 -15.45 0.80
N LEU A 40 -7.52 -15.50 -0.41
CA LEU A 40 -8.20 -15.08 -1.62
C LEU A 40 -9.07 -16.19 -2.23
N LEU A 41 -9.14 -17.35 -1.58
CA LEU A 41 -9.87 -18.51 -2.13
C LEU A 41 -11.35 -18.20 -2.44
N PRO A 42 -12.10 -17.47 -1.60
CA PRO A 42 -13.47 -17.07 -1.92
C PRO A 42 -13.58 -16.23 -3.19
N LEU A 43 -12.63 -15.32 -3.44
CA LEU A 43 -12.58 -14.50 -4.66
C LEU A 43 -12.21 -15.35 -5.88
N LEU A 44 -11.20 -16.19 -5.77
CA LEU A 44 -10.71 -17.06 -6.85
C LEU A 44 -11.76 -18.05 -7.32
N THR A 45 -12.55 -18.59 -6.39
CA THR A 45 -13.60 -19.56 -6.69
C THR A 45 -14.97 -18.92 -6.91
N GLN A 46 -15.08 -17.58 -6.78
CA GLN A 46 -16.35 -16.85 -6.87
C GLN A 46 -17.41 -17.35 -5.87
N SER A 47 -16.98 -17.88 -4.73
CA SER A 47 -17.85 -18.45 -3.70
C SER A 47 -18.19 -17.47 -2.58
N GLY A 48 -17.62 -16.26 -2.60
CA GLY A 48 -17.84 -15.26 -1.56
C GLY A 48 -16.99 -14.01 -1.74
N SER A 49 -16.84 -13.25 -0.67
CA SER A 49 -16.05 -12.03 -0.59
C SER A 49 -15.01 -12.13 0.53
N ILE A 50 -14.07 -11.21 0.55
CA ILE A 50 -13.19 -10.96 1.70
C ILE A 50 -13.60 -9.66 2.36
N GLU A 51 -13.23 -9.48 3.62
CA GLU A 51 -13.47 -8.25 4.37
C GLU A 51 -12.78 -7.07 3.70
N GLU A 52 -13.48 -5.93 3.63
CA GLU A 52 -12.87 -4.68 3.18
C GLU A 52 -11.81 -4.24 4.20
N ARG A 53 -10.63 -3.90 3.69
CA ARG A 53 -9.49 -3.56 4.53
C ARG A 53 -8.63 -2.47 3.93
N SER A 54 -7.85 -1.84 4.79
CA SER A 54 -6.75 -0.97 4.37
C SER A 54 -5.51 -1.79 4.07
N LEU A 55 -4.82 -1.44 2.99
CA LEU A 55 -3.55 -2.03 2.60
C LEU A 55 -2.44 -1.02 2.86
N PHE A 56 -1.36 -1.46 3.52
CA PHE A 56 -0.29 -0.57 3.96
C PHE A 56 1.05 -0.98 3.36
N TRP A 57 1.87 0.03 3.03
CA TRP A 57 3.26 -0.13 2.63
C TRP A 57 4.12 0.83 3.43
N HIS A 58 5.26 0.34 3.90
CA HIS A 58 6.24 1.14 4.61
C HIS A 58 7.61 0.91 3.99
N PHE A 59 8.22 1.99 3.48
CA PHE A 59 9.50 1.93 2.81
C PHE A 59 10.39 3.08 3.31
N PRO A 60 11.07 2.91 4.47
CA PRO A 60 11.80 3.98 5.14
C PRO A 60 13.21 4.23 4.56
N VAL A 61 13.41 3.94 3.27
CA VAL A 61 14.70 4.07 2.58
C VAL A 61 14.53 4.70 1.20
N TYR A 62 15.64 5.14 0.60
CA TYR A 62 15.68 5.61 -0.78
C TYR A 62 15.85 4.44 -1.74
N LEU A 63 15.15 4.49 -2.85
CA LEU A 63 15.37 3.59 -3.98
C LEU A 63 15.94 4.39 -5.14
N GLN A 64 17.14 4.03 -5.59
CA GLN A 64 17.79 4.69 -6.73
C GLN A 64 16.93 4.58 -8.00
N ALA A 65 16.96 5.64 -8.81
CA ALA A 65 16.38 5.62 -10.13
C ALA A 65 17.04 4.54 -11.00
N TYR A 66 16.30 3.99 -11.95
CA TYR A 66 16.89 3.12 -12.97
C TYR A 66 17.87 3.89 -13.84
N ALA A 67 18.98 3.26 -14.18
CA ALA A 67 19.87 3.75 -15.22
C ALA A 67 19.06 3.83 -16.54
N GLY A 68 18.88 5.07 -17.09
CA GLY A 68 18.16 5.27 -18.35
C GLY A 68 16.86 6.03 -18.25
N LYS A 69 16.43 6.48 -17.07
CA LYS A 69 15.22 7.30 -16.85
C LYS A 69 13.93 6.70 -17.45
N ALA A 70 13.79 5.38 -17.34
CA ALA A 70 12.68 4.64 -17.94
C ALA A 70 11.40 4.65 -17.09
N ASP A 71 11.40 5.32 -15.92
CA ASP A 71 10.23 5.46 -15.08
C ASP A 71 9.70 6.91 -15.08
N ASP A 72 8.40 7.07 -14.86
CA ASP A 72 7.73 8.37 -14.71
C ASP A 72 7.97 8.98 -13.31
N SER A 73 9.07 8.65 -12.63
CA SER A 73 9.41 9.17 -11.32
C SER A 73 9.50 10.70 -11.37
N HIS A 74 8.79 11.37 -10.47
CA HIS A 74 8.86 12.81 -10.31
C HIS A 74 10.18 13.29 -9.70
N ASP A 75 11.01 12.38 -9.22
CA ASP A 75 12.30 12.67 -8.63
C ASP A 75 13.43 12.29 -9.60
N PRO A 76 14.30 13.24 -9.97
CA PRO A 76 15.40 12.96 -10.91
C PRO A 76 16.51 12.08 -10.32
N LEU A 77 16.55 11.91 -8.99
CA LEU A 77 17.62 11.19 -8.29
C LEU A 77 17.18 9.84 -7.74
N PHE A 78 15.89 9.72 -7.37
CA PHE A 78 15.38 8.55 -6.70
C PHE A 78 14.07 8.07 -7.32
N ARG A 79 13.91 6.78 -7.45
CA ARG A 79 12.65 6.16 -7.85
C ARG A 79 11.57 6.32 -6.78
N THR A 80 11.97 6.25 -5.52
CA THR A 80 11.13 6.61 -4.38
C THR A 80 11.98 7.15 -3.24
N ARG A 81 11.34 7.94 -2.39
CA ARG A 81 11.88 8.49 -1.16
C ARG A 81 11.30 7.75 0.03
N PRO A 82 11.94 7.85 1.23
CA PRO A 82 11.39 7.27 2.45
C PRO A 82 9.98 7.74 2.70
N GLY A 83 9.06 6.80 2.88
CA GLY A 83 7.67 7.11 3.11
C GLY A 83 6.83 5.90 3.49
N SER A 84 5.55 6.16 3.70
CA SER A 84 4.52 5.13 3.82
C SER A 84 3.39 5.42 2.84
N ALA A 85 2.73 4.36 2.41
CA ALA A 85 1.51 4.45 1.60
C ALA A 85 0.40 3.60 2.21
N LEU A 86 -0.83 4.03 1.98
CA LEU A 86 -2.05 3.37 2.40
C LEU A 86 -3.04 3.36 1.24
N ARG A 87 -3.69 2.23 0.99
CA ARG A 87 -4.86 2.15 0.12
C ARG A 87 -6.09 1.73 0.92
N GLN A 88 -7.18 2.48 0.81
CA GLN A 88 -8.49 2.15 1.34
C GLN A 88 -9.57 2.45 0.29
N GLY A 89 -10.20 1.41 -0.20
CA GLY A 89 -11.13 1.52 -1.33
C GLY A 89 -10.47 2.16 -2.54
N LYS A 90 -11.05 3.26 -3.03
CA LYS A 90 -10.51 4.05 -4.15
C LYS A 90 -9.39 5.01 -3.76
N TRP A 91 -9.22 5.28 -2.47
CA TRP A 91 -8.23 6.26 -2.01
C TRP A 91 -6.87 5.64 -1.84
N LYS A 92 -5.84 6.31 -2.35
CA LYS A 92 -4.44 6.00 -2.07
C LYS A 92 -3.78 7.23 -1.47
N PHE A 93 -3.17 7.03 -0.31
CA PHE A 93 -2.57 8.08 0.49
C PHE A 93 -1.07 7.80 0.67
N HIS A 94 -0.25 8.85 0.57
CA HIS A 94 1.19 8.78 0.80
C HIS A 94 1.63 9.84 1.81
N GLU A 95 2.58 9.46 2.64
CA GLU A 95 3.36 10.37 3.47
C GLU A 95 4.85 10.17 3.19
N TYR A 96 5.54 11.27 2.87
CA TYR A 96 6.98 11.30 2.64
C TYR A 96 7.69 11.88 3.85
N PHE A 97 8.71 11.18 4.36
CA PHE A 97 9.34 11.53 5.64
C PHE A 97 10.34 12.69 5.56
N GLU A 98 10.87 12.99 4.34
CA GLU A 98 11.85 14.06 4.18
C GLU A 98 11.29 15.46 4.42
N ASP A 99 10.09 15.71 3.95
CA ASP A 99 9.45 17.03 4.00
C ASP A 99 8.06 17.02 4.66
N GLY A 100 7.60 15.84 5.11
CA GLY A 100 6.27 15.66 5.70
C GLY A 100 5.14 15.82 4.69
N ARG A 101 5.44 15.76 3.39
CA ARG A 101 4.45 15.94 2.34
C ARG A 101 3.42 14.81 2.35
N LEU A 102 2.15 15.20 2.24
CA LEU A 102 1.01 14.31 2.15
C LEU A 102 0.43 14.38 0.74
N GLU A 103 0.15 13.22 0.17
CA GLU A 103 -0.50 13.11 -1.13
C GLU A 103 -1.70 12.17 -1.04
N LEU A 104 -2.80 12.56 -1.67
CA LEU A 104 -4.01 11.77 -1.77
C LEU A 104 -4.43 11.64 -3.22
N TYR A 105 -4.78 10.43 -3.64
CA TYR A 105 -5.20 10.12 -4.99
C TYR A 105 -6.51 9.34 -5.00
N ASP A 106 -7.40 9.67 -5.94
CA ASP A 106 -8.61 8.92 -6.25
C ASP A 106 -8.28 7.97 -7.41
N LEU A 107 -8.03 6.70 -7.12
CA LEU A 107 -7.59 5.72 -8.11
C LEU A 107 -8.68 5.33 -9.12
N GLU A 108 -9.96 5.62 -8.86
CA GLU A 108 -11.02 5.44 -9.85
C GLU A 108 -10.97 6.52 -10.93
N ALA A 109 -10.70 7.77 -10.52
CA ALA A 109 -10.61 8.91 -11.44
C ALA A 109 -9.20 9.08 -12.03
N ASP A 110 -8.16 8.71 -11.27
CA ASP A 110 -6.76 8.90 -11.60
C ASP A 110 -5.91 7.68 -11.19
N PRO A 111 -6.01 6.56 -11.93
CA PRO A 111 -5.23 5.35 -11.63
C PRO A 111 -3.71 5.53 -11.80
N GLY A 112 -3.29 6.62 -12.47
CA GLY A 112 -1.89 6.98 -12.67
C GLY A 112 -1.30 7.86 -11.58
N GLU A 113 -2.07 8.22 -10.54
CA GLU A 113 -1.60 9.04 -9.41
C GLU A 113 -0.94 10.37 -9.85
N ARG A 114 -1.52 11.03 -10.84
CA ARG A 114 -0.95 12.25 -11.46
C ARG A 114 -1.43 13.53 -10.77
N LYS A 115 -2.58 13.49 -10.09
CA LYS A 115 -3.20 14.66 -9.49
C LYS A 115 -3.39 14.46 -7.98
N ASN A 116 -2.50 15.06 -7.20
CA ASN A 116 -2.68 15.12 -5.75
C ASN A 116 -3.93 15.93 -5.38
N VAL A 117 -4.89 15.30 -4.73
CA VAL A 117 -6.16 15.90 -4.30
C VAL A 117 -6.24 16.12 -2.78
N ALA A 118 -5.14 16.00 -2.04
CA ALA A 118 -5.12 16.14 -0.58
C ALA A 118 -5.74 17.46 -0.09
N SER A 119 -5.46 18.56 -0.79
CA SER A 119 -6.04 19.87 -0.46
C SER A 119 -7.53 20.00 -0.78
N LEU A 120 -8.06 19.17 -1.68
CA LEU A 120 -9.48 19.15 -2.03
C LEU A 120 -10.29 18.29 -1.04
N TYR A 121 -9.66 17.33 -0.37
CA TYR A 121 -10.28 16.41 0.57
C TYR A 121 -9.53 16.39 1.91
N PRO A 122 -9.47 17.52 2.64
CA PRO A 122 -8.64 17.65 3.85
C PRO A 122 -9.09 16.71 4.98
N GLU A 123 -10.39 16.47 5.13
CA GLU A 123 -10.92 15.55 6.13
C GLU A 123 -10.51 14.10 5.85
N LYS A 124 -10.64 13.65 4.59
CA LYS A 124 -10.20 12.31 4.19
C LYS A 124 -8.68 12.15 4.31
N THR A 125 -7.92 13.18 3.96
CA THR A 125 -6.45 13.20 4.12
C THR A 125 -6.08 13.02 5.59
N THR A 126 -6.75 13.73 6.49
CA THR A 126 -6.51 13.62 7.94
C THR A 126 -6.89 12.25 8.48
N GLU A 127 -8.04 11.71 8.08
CA GLU A 127 -8.51 10.38 8.47
C GLU A 127 -7.49 9.30 8.09
N LEU A 128 -7.05 9.29 6.82
CA LEU A 128 -6.11 8.27 6.34
C LEU A 128 -4.72 8.43 6.94
N HIS A 129 -4.29 9.67 7.19
CA HIS A 129 -3.03 9.93 7.88
C HIS A 129 -3.05 9.38 9.31
N GLN A 130 -4.12 9.64 10.08
CA GLN A 130 -4.27 9.10 11.43
C GLN A 130 -4.31 7.57 11.44
N LEU A 131 -5.01 6.96 10.49
CA LEU A 131 -5.05 5.51 10.34
C LEU A 131 -3.66 4.93 10.07
N MET A 132 -2.88 5.55 9.18
CA MET A 132 -1.52 5.12 8.88
C MET A 132 -0.57 5.32 10.06
N GLN A 133 -0.71 6.42 10.81
CA GLN A 133 0.08 6.66 12.02
C GLN A 133 -0.20 5.60 13.10
N ALA A 134 -1.49 5.25 13.31
CA ALA A 134 -1.88 4.21 14.26
C ALA A 134 -1.28 2.85 13.89
N TRP A 135 -1.37 2.47 12.61
CA TRP A 135 -0.79 1.24 12.09
C TRP A 135 0.74 1.19 12.29
N ARG A 136 1.46 2.30 11.99
CA ARG A 136 2.91 2.35 12.21
C ARG A 136 3.28 2.24 13.68
N LEU A 137 2.51 2.87 14.55
CA LEU A 137 2.73 2.80 16.00
C LEU A 137 2.56 1.37 16.53
N GLU A 138 1.50 0.69 16.11
CA GLU A 138 1.23 -0.71 16.48
C GLU A 138 2.37 -1.64 16.08
N LEU A 139 2.89 -1.47 14.87
CA LEU A 139 4.00 -2.29 14.34
C LEU A 139 5.38 -1.80 14.75
N GLN A 140 5.48 -0.68 15.47
CA GLN A 140 6.76 -0.02 15.78
C GLN A 140 7.61 0.22 14.52
N ALA A 141 6.95 0.58 13.42
CA ALA A 141 7.60 0.76 12.13
C ALA A 141 8.59 1.94 12.18
N PRO A 142 9.88 1.74 11.82
CA PRO A 142 10.92 2.75 11.98
C PRO A 142 10.74 3.92 11.01
N ILE A 143 10.80 5.14 11.53
CA ILE A 143 10.86 6.36 10.70
C ILE A 143 12.29 6.90 10.78
N PRO A 144 12.92 7.29 9.66
CA PRO A 144 14.24 7.89 9.67
C PRO A 144 14.29 9.14 10.56
N ALA A 145 15.20 9.16 11.52
CA ALA A 145 15.36 10.27 12.46
C ALA A 145 16.21 11.43 11.90
N GLN A 146 17.00 11.16 10.85
CA GLN A 146 17.89 12.13 10.23
C GLN A 146 17.50 12.35 8.78
N LEU A 147 17.41 13.62 8.39
CA LEU A 147 17.20 13.99 7.00
C LEU A 147 18.43 13.63 6.15
N ASN A 148 18.20 13.25 4.91
CA ASN A 148 19.28 13.04 3.97
C ASN A 148 19.97 14.38 3.65
N PRO A 149 21.30 14.52 3.87
CA PRO A 149 22.01 15.78 3.64
C PRO A 149 22.03 16.23 2.18
N VAL A 150 21.75 15.33 1.24
CA VAL A 150 21.63 15.68 -0.21
C VAL A 150 20.21 15.97 -0.63
N PHE A 151 19.23 15.89 0.29
CA PHE A 151 17.84 16.25 0.00
C PHE A 151 17.73 17.75 -0.25
N LYS A 152 17.19 18.12 -1.41
CA LYS A 152 16.87 19.51 -1.76
C LYS A 152 15.36 19.63 -1.88
N LYS A 153 14.78 20.58 -1.13
CA LYS A 153 13.37 20.94 -1.24
C LYS A 153 13.04 21.51 -2.61
#